data_463c620b352d2bebe1ff10caac4b1200
#
_entry.id   463c620b352d2bebe1ff10caac4b1200
#
_cell.length_a   1.000
_cell.length_b   1.000
_cell.length_c   1.000
_cell.angle_alpha   90.00
_cell.angle_beta   90.00
_cell.angle_gamma   90.00
#
_symmetry.space_group_name_H-M   'P 1'
#
loop_
_entity.id
_entity.type
_entity.pdbx_description
1 polymer ?
#
loop_
_entity_poly.entity_id
_entity_poly.type
_entity_poly.pdbx_seq_one_letter_code
_entity_poly.pdbx_strand_id
1 'polypeptide(L)'
;MWTIIKIDSKKISTLKKEFFEKIGKDVKFYSPKLKLKRYINSKICIRENHLLGNYLLCFHEEFKKNSVLTSLQYCKGLKYFLKNFNSSQIEIKNFISNCKENEDS
;
A
#
# COMPACT_ATOMS: atom_id res chain seq x y z
N MET A 1 -8.16 7.13 -7.84
CA MET A 1 -7.00 7.93 -7.40
C MET A 1 -6.20 7.13 -6.39
N TRP A 2 -4.89 7.10 -6.57
CA TRP A 2 -3.97 6.45 -5.64
C TRP A 2 -3.65 7.36 -4.46
N THR A 3 -3.49 6.77 -3.30
CA THR A 3 -2.97 7.45 -2.12
C THR A 3 -1.94 6.56 -1.43
N ILE A 4 -1.10 7.18 -0.63
CA ILE A 4 -0.07 6.49 0.15
C ILE A 4 -0.40 6.69 1.62
N ILE A 5 -0.46 5.59 2.38
CA ILE A 5 -0.79 5.64 3.79
C ILE A 5 0.34 5.04 4.63
N LYS A 6 0.55 5.61 5.80
CA LYS A 6 1.41 5.04 6.85
C LYS A 6 0.55 4.14 7.73
N ILE A 7 0.98 2.92 7.94
CA ILE A 7 0.19 1.90 8.65
C ILE A 7 0.95 1.30 9.83
N ASP A 8 0.19 0.66 10.73
CA ASP A 8 0.74 -0.27 11.70
C ASP A 8 0.68 -1.67 11.08
N SER A 9 1.82 -2.24 10.75
CA SER A 9 1.92 -3.54 10.07
C SER A 9 1.24 -4.68 10.82
N LYS A 10 1.11 -4.57 12.14
CA LYS A 10 0.43 -5.57 12.96
C LYS A 10 -1.08 -5.54 12.81
N LYS A 11 -1.63 -4.44 12.30
CA LYS A 11 -3.07 -4.22 12.19
C LYS A 11 -3.54 -4.08 10.74
N ILE A 12 -2.75 -4.53 9.79
CA ILE A 12 -3.07 -4.37 8.36
C ILE A 12 -4.39 -5.05 7.96
N SER A 13 -4.66 -6.22 8.51
CA SER A 13 -5.93 -6.94 8.22
C SER A 13 -7.14 -6.18 8.72
N THR A 14 -7.05 -5.60 9.90
CA THR A 14 -8.12 -4.77 10.48
C THR A 14 -8.34 -3.51 9.65
N LEU A 15 -7.26 -2.86 9.23
CA LEU A 15 -7.31 -1.66 8.39
C LEU A 15 -8.03 -1.95 7.07
N LYS A 16 -7.65 -3.03 6.39
CA LYS A 16 -8.28 -3.41 5.11
C LYS A 16 -9.77 -3.69 5.29
N LYS A 17 -10.14 -4.39 6.35
CA LYS A 17 -11.53 -4.69 6.66
C LYS A 17 -12.34 -3.40 6.89
N GLU A 18 -11.81 -2.47 7.67
CA GLU A 18 -12.50 -1.20 7.94
C GLU A 18 -12.65 -0.34 6.68
N PHE A 19 -11.65 -0.34 5.80
CA PHE A 19 -11.75 0.35 4.51
C PHE A 19 -12.85 -0.27 3.65
N PHE A 20 -12.92 -1.60 3.56
CA PHE A 20 -13.97 -2.29 2.82
C PHE A 20 -15.37 -1.98 3.37
N GLU A 21 -15.50 -1.87 4.67
CA GLU A 21 -16.77 -1.54 5.31
C GLU A 21 -17.21 -0.09 5.06
N LYS A 22 -16.25 0.83 5.00
CA LYS A 22 -16.56 2.27 4.87
C LYS A 22 -16.71 2.72 3.41
N ILE A 23 -15.92 2.22 2.48
CA ILE A 23 -15.89 2.69 1.09
C ILE A 23 -16.14 1.60 0.07
N GLY A 24 -16.40 0.37 0.50
CA GLY A 24 -16.72 -0.75 -0.39
C GLY A 24 -15.51 -1.61 -0.73
N LYS A 25 -15.80 -2.73 -1.40
CA LYS A 25 -14.80 -3.76 -1.72
C LYS A 25 -13.95 -3.43 -2.96
N ASP A 26 -14.26 -2.36 -3.65
CA ASP A 26 -13.53 -1.92 -4.84
C ASP A 26 -12.26 -1.13 -4.52
N VAL A 27 -11.97 -0.86 -3.25
CA VAL A 27 -10.68 -0.31 -2.82
C VAL A 27 -9.58 -1.34 -3.09
N LYS A 28 -8.46 -0.88 -3.68
CA LYS A 28 -7.31 -1.73 -4.01
C LYS A 28 -6.12 -1.33 -3.16
N PHE A 29 -5.37 -2.34 -2.72
CA PHE A 29 -4.15 -2.14 -1.96
C PHE A 29 -2.97 -2.73 -2.72
N TYR A 30 -1.83 -2.04 -2.65
CA TYR A 30 -0.61 -2.51 -3.27
C TYR A 30 0.58 -2.23 -2.37
N SER A 31 1.38 -3.26 -2.13
CA SER A 31 2.63 -3.18 -1.37
C SER A 31 3.74 -3.81 -2.18
N PRO A 32 4.68 -3.00 -2.74
CA PRO A 32 5.78 -3.58 -3.51
C PRO A 32 6.66 -4.46 -2.63
N LYS A 33 7.08 -5.60 -3.20
CA LYS A 33 7.89 -6.60 -2.51
C LYS A 33 9.18 -6.84 -3.29
N LEU A 34 10.27 -7.02 -2.56
CA LEU A 34 11.55 -7.43 -3.12
C LEU A 34 11.85 -8.85 -2.66
N LYS A 35 12.09 -9.74 -3.61
CA LYS A 35 12.49 -11.12 -3.31
C LYS A 35 14.02 -11.20 -3.28
N LEU A 36 14.57 -11.61 -2.16
CA LEU A 36 16.01 -11.80 -1.97
C LEU A 36 16.30 -13.28 -1.87
N LYS A 37 17.24 -13.75 -2.73
CA LYS A 37 17.77 -15.12 -2.67
C LYS A 37 19.06 -15.12 -1.87
N ARG A 38 19.16 -15.99 -0.88
CA ARG A 38 20.39 -16.21 -0.11
C ARG A 38 20.72 -17.68 -0.07
N TYR A 39 22.01 -17.98 -0.13
CA TYR A 39 22.53 -19.33 0.09
C TYR A 39 22.94 -19.46 1.55
N ILE A 40 22.24 -20.30 2.29
CA ILE A 40 22.56 -20.60 3.68
C ILE A 40 22.74 -22.11 3.81
N ASN A 41 23.92 -22.55 4.21
CA ASN A 41 24.25 -23.99 4.37
C ASN A 41 23.92 -24.80 3.11
N SER A 42 24.30 -24.29 1.93
CA SER A 42 24.03 -24.89 0.62
C SER A 42 22.55 -24.99 0.22
N LYS A 43 21.67 -24.31 0.95
CA LYS A 43 20.25 -24.23 0.61
C LYS A 43 19.90 -22.84 0.13
N ILE A 44 18.97 -22.76 -0.84
CA ILE A 44 18.46 -21.49 -1.33
C ILE A 44 17.31 -21.05 -0.44
N CYS A 45 17.46 -19.88 0.21
CA CYS A 45 16.42 -19.25 0.98
C CYS A 45 15.91 -18.03 0.24
N ILE A 46 14.59 -17.94 0.03
CA ILE A 46 13.94 -16.79 -0.60
C ILE A 46 13.28 -15.98 0.49
N ARG A 47 13.64 -14.70 0.56
CA ARG A 47 13.07 -13.77 1.54
C ARG A 47 12.35 -12.65 0.81
N GLU A 48 11.10 -12.39 1.18
CA GLU A 48 10.34 -11.26 0.66
C GLU A 48 10.46 -10.08 1.63
N ASN A 49 10.87 -8.92 1.10
CA ASN A 49 10.90 -7.68 1.85
C ASN A 49 9.94 -6.68 1.22
N HIS A 50 9.18 -5.97 2.06
CA HIS A 50 8.33 -4.87 1.60
C HIS A 50 9.20 -3.63 1.36
N LEU A 51 9.24 -3.14 0.13
CA LEU A 51 10.09 -2.01 -0.26
C LEU A 51 9.74 -0.72 0.49
N LEU A 52 8.47 -0.50 0.78
CA LEU A 52 8.00 0.73 1.43
C LEU A 52 7.89 0.60 2.96
N GLY A 53 8.26 -0.56 3.52
CA GLY A 53 8.15 -0.76 4.97
C GLY A 53 6.70 -0.66 5.45
N ASN A 54 6.43 0.32 6.31
CA ASN A 54 5.10 0.53 6.89
C ASN A 54 4.20 1.44 6.04
N TYR A 55 4.52 1.66 4.77
CA TYR A 55 3.69 2.41 3.84
C TYR A 55 2.94 1.47 2.91
N LEU A 56 1.70 1.84 2.59
CA LEU A 56 0.82 1.06 1.73
C LEU A 56 0.21 1.96 0.68
N LEU A 57 0.17 1.51 -0.56
CA LEU A 57 -0.50 2.20 -1.66
C LEU A 57 -1.95 1.73 -1.74
N CYS A 58 -2.88 2.68 -1.81
CA CYS A 58 -4.32 2.39 -1.90
C CYS A 58 -4.93 3.12 -3.09
N PHE A 59 -5.85 2.45 -3.77
CA PHE A 59 -6.58 3.05 -4.89
C PHE A 59 -8.09 2.99 -4.64
N HIS A 60 -8.76 4.12 -4.82
CA HIS A 60 -10.21 4.22 -4.86
C HIS A 60 -10.61 5.53 -5.52
N GLU A 61 -11.72 5.52 -6.26
CA GLU A 61 -12.20 6.74 -6.94
C GLU A 61 -12.61 7.83 -5.96
N GLU A 62 -13.14 7.43 -4.80
CA GLU A 62 -13.61 8.36 -3.76
C GLU A 62 -12.49 9.09 -3.02
N PHE A 63 -11.23 8.70 -3.18
CA PHE A 63 -10.10 9.36 -2.50
C PHE A 63 -9.88 10.80 -2.95
N LYS A 64 -10.47 11.22 -4.06
CA LYS A 64 -10.46 12.62 -4.48
C LYS A 64 -11.30 13.53 -3.57
N LYS A 65 -12.18 12.95 -2.76
CA LYS A 65 -13.06 13.70 -1.82
C LYS A 65 -12.40 13.78 -0.45
N ASN A 66 -12.19 15.01 0.04
CA ASN A 66 -11.62 15.22 1.38
C ASN A 66 -12.50 14.65 2.49
N SER A 67 -13.81 14.65 2.31
CA SER A 67 -14.74 14.09 3.30
C SER A 67 -14.52 12.58 3.50
N VAL A 68 -14.20 11.87 2.43
CA VAL A 68 -13.89 10.43 2.50
C VAL A 68 -12.58 10.20 3.24
N LEU A 69 -11.54 10.96 2.92
CA LEU A 69 -10.24 10.85 3.60
C LEU A 69 -10.40 11.15 5.10
N THR A 70 -11.17 12.18 5.44
CA THR A 70 -11.42 12.54 6.83
C THR A 70 -12.15 11.42 7.57
N SER A 71 -13.11 10.76 6.92
CA SER A 71 -13.84 9.66 7.55
C SER A 71 -12.97 8.43 7.78
N LEU A 72 -11.92 8.22 6.95
CA LEU A 72 -11.03 7.07 7.05
C LEU A 72 -9.88 7.28 8.02
N GLN A 73 -9.57 8.52 8.39
CA GLN A 73 -8.36 8.82 9.19
C GLN A 73 -8.35 8.16 10.58
N TYR A 74 -9.49 7.75 11.08
CA TYR A 74 -9.61 7.10 12.40
C TYR A 74 -9.71 5.58 12.30
N CYS A 75 -9.52 4.99 11.14
CA CYS A 75 -9.49 3.53 10.99
C CYS A 75 -8.33 2.92 11.79
N LYS A 76 -8.61 1.79 12.43
CA LYS A 76 -7.57 1.07 13.17
C LYS A 76 -6.48 0.58 12.22
N GLY A 77 -5.24 0.79 12.62
CA GLY A 77 -4.09 0.42 11.79
C GLY A 77 -3.61 1.51 10.85
N LEU A 78 -4.40 2.55 10.62
CA LEU A 78 -3.99 3.71 9.84
C LEU A 78 -3.36 4.75 10.76
N LYS A 79 -2.12 5.16 10.44
CA LYS A 79 -1.46 6.24 11.17
C LYS A 79 -1.77 7.59 10.55
N TYR A 80 -1.58 7.74 9.24
CA TYR A 80 -1.92 8.96 8.51
C TYR A 80 -1.87 8.72 7.00
N PHE A 81 -2.51 9.62 6.24
CA PHE A 81 -2.34 9.73 4.81
C PHE A 81 -1.16 10.65 4.52
N LEU A 82 -0.31 10.28 3.54
CA LEU A 82 0.75 11.18 3.08
C LEU A 82 0.14 12.38 2.37
N LYS A 83 0.75 13.56 2.61
CA LYS A 83 0.30 14.80 1.98
C LYS A 83 0.73 14.86 0.52
N ASN A 84 0.03 15.66 -0.28
CA ASN A 84 0.36 15.96 -1.68
C ASN A 84 0.25 14.78 -2.65
N PHE A 85 -0.46 13.71 -2.29
CA PHE A 85 -0.65 12.59 -3.21
C PHE A 85 -1.45 12.99 -4.46
N ASN A 86 -2.28 14.03 -4.40
CA ASN A 86 -3.08 14.49 -5.53
C ASN A 86 -2.21 14.96 -6.70
N SER A 87 -1.11 15.65 -6.41
CA SER A 87 -0.20 16.19 -7.43
C SER A 87 0.80 15.15 -7.95
N SER A 88 0.89 13.98 -7.31
CA SER A 88 1.89 12.95 -7.62
C SER A 88 1.29 11.70 -8.29
N GLN A 89 0.06 11.77 -8.84
CA GLN A 89 -0.63 10.59 -9.37
C GLN A 89 0.13 9.90 -10.51
N ILE A 90 0.70 10.67 -11.43
CA ILE A 90 1.46 10.11 -12.56
C ILE A 90 2.70 9.39 -12.05
N GLU A 91 3.40 9.99 -11.09
CA GLU A 91 4.61 9.42 -10.49
C GLU A 91 4.29 8.14 -9.72
N ILE A 92 3.18 8.12 -8.98
CA ILE A 92 2.72 6.92 -8.26
C ILE A 92 2.41 5.80 -9.23
N LYS A 93 1.69 6.08 -10.32
CA LYS A 93 1.36 5.08 -11.35
C LYS A 93 2.62 4.52 -12.00
N ASN A 94 3.59 5.37 -12.33
CA ASN A 94 4.86 4.94 -12.92
C ASN A 94 5.65 4.07 -11.94
N PHE A 95 5.71 4.45 -10.67
CA PHE A 95 6.36 3.68 -9.63
C PHE A 95 5.76 2.28 -9.51
N ILE A 96 4.42 2.18 -9.48
CA ILE A 96 3.72 0.90 -9.37
C ILE A 96 4.00 0.02 -10.60
N SER A 97 3.96 0.59 -11.80
CA SER A 97 4.25 -0.13 -13.04
C SER A 97 5.66 -0.70 -13.02
N ASN A 98 6.64 0.10 -12.61
CA ASN A 98 8.03 -0.34 -12.52
C ASN A 98 8.22 -1.46 -11.49
N CYS A 99 7.56 -1.35 -10.34
CA CYS A 99 7.61 -2.38 -9.31
C CYS A 99 7.01 -3.71 -9.78
N LYS A 100 5.87 -3.65 -10.48
CA LYS A 100 5.21 -4.85 -11.00
C LYS A 100 6.04 -5.54 -12.07
N GLU A 101 6.69 -4.79 -12.96
CA GLU A 101 7.61 -5.35 -13.96
C GLU A 101 8.77 -6.09 -13.29
N ASN A 102 9.34 -5.52 -12.24
CA ASN A 102 10.44 -6.12 -11.51
C ASN A 102 10.03 -7.34 -10.68
N GLU A 103 8.79 -7.37 -10.19
CA GLU A 103 8.25 -8.51 -9.44
C GLU A 103 8.05 -9.73 -10.34
N ASP A 104 7.74 -9.51 -11.62
CA ASP A 104 7.47 -10.57 -12.59
C ASP A 104 8.74 -11.13 -13.25
N SER A 105 9.89 -10.54 -13.00
CA SER A 105 11.17 -10.96 -13.62
C SER A 105 11.96 -11.99 -12.79
#